data_6219ee032e4339c7fbb2a515b723a393
#
_entry.id   6219ee032e4339c7fbb2a515b723a393
#
_cell.length_a   1.000
_cell.length_b   1.000
_cell.length_c   1.000
_cell.angle_alpha   90.00
_cell.angle_beta   90.00
_cell.angle_gamma   90.00
#
_symmetry.space_group_name_H-M   'P 1'
#
loop_
_entity.id
_entity.type
_entity.pdbx_description
1 polymer ?
#
loop_
_entity_poly.entity_id
_entity_poly.type
_entity_poly.pdbx_seq_one_letter_code
_entity_poly.pdbx_strand_id
1 'polypeptide(L)'
;MKKTDFYYDLPPELIAQTPIPERDHSRLLCLDRESGALTHRMFYELPSLLREGDCLVINDSRVLPARLLGHRTSGGAAELVLLRDLGGDCWECLCRPGRRLREGAEIIFGTGELRAVIESVLPDGNRIVRFLYQGFFLEVLDRLGKMPLPPYIKEELNDRERYQTVYSRELGSAAAPTAGLHFTPELLDEIRAKGIPVCPITLHVGLGTFRPVKEDEIEDHAMHSEYCSIPAETAYYVNQCHQNGGRVIAVGTTSCRTLESFTDEEGILQASSGWTDIFIYPGYQFRCIDALITNFHLPESTLIMLVSALAGREQILHAYQVAVENRYRFFSFGDAMFIS
;
A
#
# COMPACT_ATOMS: atom_id res chain seq x y z
N MET A 1 19.31 14.88 5.31
CA MET A 1 19.46 14.20 3.99
C MET A 1 18.43 14.78 3.04
N LYS A 2 18.81 15.06 1.78
CA LYS A 2 17.89 15.73 0.87
C LYS A 2 17.00 14.73 0.12
N LYS A 3 15.78 15.14 -0.15
CA LYS A 3 14.84 14.41 -1.01
C LYS A 3 15.45 14.06 -2.37
N THR A 4 16.20 14.99 -2.97
CA THR A 4 16.89 14.81 -4.25
C THR A 4 17.98 13.74 -4.25
N ASP A 5 18.45 13.31 -3.06
CA ASP A 5 19.39 12.20 -2.92
C ASP A 5 18.78 10.85 -3.34
N PHE A 6 17.45 10.81 -3.48
CA PHE A 6 16.65 9.63 -3.89
C PHE A 6 16.07 9.79 -5.29
N TYR A 7 16.61 10.71 -6.07
CA TYR A 7 16.23 10.90 -7.46
C TYR A 7 16.87 9.84 -8.35
N TYR A 8 16.09 9.34 -9.30
CA TYR A 8 16.55 8.57 -10.47
C TYR A 8 15.66 8.91 -11.66
N ASP A 9 16.18 8.78 -12.87
CA ASP A 9 15.40 9.05 -14.07
C ASP A 9 14.48 7.88 -14.39
N LEU A 10 13.16 8.13 -14.37
CA LEU A 10 12.12 7.15 -14.66
C LEU A 10 11.37 7.55 -15.93
N PRO A 11 11.57 6.85 -17.06
CA PRO A 11 10.77 7.05 -18.26
C PRO A 11 9.28 6.80 -17.99
N PRO A 12 8.39 7.75 -18.33
CA PRO A 12 6.96 7.64 -18.04
C PRO A 12 6.28 6.39 -18.62
N GLU A 13 6.80 5.88 -19.74
CA GLU A 13 6.28 4.67 -20.39
C GLU A 13 6.54 3.37 -19.60
N LEU A 14 7.43 3.40 -18.61
CA LEU A 14 7.66 2.25 -17.73
C LEU A 14 6.64 2.19 -16.58
N ILE A 15 5.85 3.24 -16.35
CA ILE A 15 4.80 3.25 -15.35
C ILE A 15 3.64 2.38 -15.85
N ALA A 16 3.44 1.23 -15.20
CA ALA A 16 2.40 0.28 -15.58
C ALA A 16 0.99 0.85 -15.42
N GLN A 17 0.21 0.87 -16.49
CA GLN A 17 -1.17 1.36 -16.48
C GLN A 17 -2.19 0.25 -16.21
N THR A 18 -1.85 -0.99 -16.55
CA THR A 18 -2.72 -2.17 -16.42
C THR A 18 -1.94 -3.33 -15.79
N PRO A 19 -2.61 -4.21 -15.03
CA PRO A 19 -1.99 -5.43 -14.55
C PRO A 19 -1.69 -6.38 -15.72
N ILE A 20 -0.66 -7.20 -15.57
CA ILE A 20 -0.41 -8.32 -16.50
C ILE A 20 -1.50 -9.38 -16.35
N PRO A 21 -1.78 -10.20 -17.37
CA PRO A 21 -2.86 -11.21 -17.31
C PRO A 21 -2.71 -12.16 -16.10
N GLU A 22 -1.54 -12.78 -15.96
CA GLU A 22 -1.24 -13.73 -14.89
C GLU A 22 -0.43 -13.02 -13.79
N ARG A 23 -0.93 -13.03 -12.55
CA ARG A 23 -0.38 -12.23 -11.44
C ARG A 23 1.09 -12.54 -11.15
N ASP A 24 1.45 -13.80 -11.11
CA ASP A 24 2.77 -14.32 -10.75
C ASP A 24 3.77 -14.36 -11.93
N HIS A 25 3.33 -13.95 -13.13
CA HIS A 25 4.20 -13.80 -14.30
C HIS A 25 4.84 -12.40 -14.40
N SER A 26 4.76 -11.58 -13.37
CA SER A 26 5.59 -10.37 -13.25
C SER A 26 7.06 -10.77 -13.08
N ARG A 27 7.96 -9.89 -13.50
CA ARG A 27 9.38 -10.08 -13.23
C ARG A 27 9.67 -9.78 -11.76
N LEU A 28 10.71 -10.43 -11.24
CA LEU A 28 11.21 -10.26 -9.90
C LEU A 28 12.71 -9.92 -9.95
N LEU A 29 13.07 -8.69 -9.58
CA LEU A 29 14.48 -8.32 -9.41
C LEU A 29 14.89 -8.65 -7.97
N CYS A 30 15.80 -9.61 -7.81
CA CYS A 30 16.32 -9.97 -6.50
C CYS A 30 17.60 -9.18 -6.24
N LEU A 31 17.66 -8.51 -5.09
CA LEU A 31 18.82 -7.80 -4.57
C LEU A 31 19.30 -8.50 -3.30
N ASP A 32 20.50 -9.04 -3.35
CA ASP A 32 21.23 -9.45 -2.16
C ASP A 32 21.84 -8.20 -1.49
N ARG A 33 21.34 -7.84 -0.33
CA ARG A 33 21.73 -6.57 0.34
C ARG A 33 23.14 -6.57 0.93
N GLU A 34 23.74 -7.76 1.14
CA GLU A 34 25.10 -7.85 1.65
C GLU A 34 26.14 -7.65 0.53
N SER A 35 25.94 -8.32 -0.61
CA SER A 35 26.86 -8.26 -1.74
C SER A 35 26.52 -7.21 -2.78
N GLY A 36 25.27 -6.70 -2.80
CA GLY A 36 24.74 -5.83 -3.86
C GLY A 36 24.43 -6.58 -5.15
N ALA A 37 24.53 -7.91 -5.17
CA ALA A 37 24.30 -8.72 -6.38
C ALA A 37 22.83 -8.67 -6.80
N LEU A 38 22.62 -8.50 -8.12
CA LEU A 38 21.31 -8.47 -8.75
C LEU A 38 21.09 -9.74 -9.57
N THR A 39 19.91 -10.37 -9.40
CA THR A 39 19.47 -11.48 -10.24
C THR A 39 18.06 -11.25 -10.76
N HIS A 40 17.83 -11.58 -12.03
CA HIS A 40 16.52 -11.45 -12.68
C HIS A 40 15.79 -12.78 -12.60
N ARG A 41 14.54 -12.75 -12.09
CA ARG A 41 13.66 -13.88 -11.91
C ARG A 41 12.25 -13.54 -12.37
N MET A 42 11.38 -14.54 -12.34
CA MET A 42 9.94 -14.38 -12.44
C MET A 42 9.32 -14.55 -11.05
N PHE A 43 8.19 -13.90 -10.78
CA PHE A 43 7.60 -13.94 -9.45
C PHE A 43 7.16 -15.34 -9.02
N TYR A 44 6.72 -16.19 -9.95
CA TYR A 44 6.38 -17.60 -9.68
C TYR A 44 7.57 -18.43 -9.19
N GLU A 45 8.82 -17.95 -9.35
CA GLU A 45 10.02 -18.61 -8.80
C GLU A 45 10.24 -18.28 -7.30
N LEU A 46 9.46 -17.38 -6.72
CA LEU A 46 9.59 -16.96 -5.31
C LEU A 46 9.71 -18.12 -4.33
N PRO A 47 8.92 -19.22 -4.42
CA PRO A 47 9.06 -20.33 -3.48
C PRO A 47 10.46 -20.95 -3.46
N SER A 48 11.21 -20.87 -4.56
CA SER A 48 12.58 -21.37 -4.63
C SER A 48 13.61 -20.48 -3.90
N LEU A 49 13.25 -19.22 -3.63
CA LEU A 49 14.07 -18.24 -2.91
C LEU A 49 13.83 -18.24 -1.40
N LEU A 50 12.72 -18.84 -1.00
CA LEU A 50 12.34 -18.99 0.41
C LEU A 50 12.97 -20.25 1.01
N ARG A 51 13.30 -20.17 2.32
CA ARG A 51 14.00 -21.24 3.07
C ARG A 51 13.09 -21.78 4.15
N GLU A 52 13.33 -23.00 4.55
CA GLU A 52 12.74 -23.55 5.78
C GLU A 52 13.07 -22.65 6.97
N GLY A 53 12.06 -22.37 7.81
CA GLY A 53 12.19 -21.44 8.93
C GLY A 53 11.83 -20.00 8.60
N ASP A 54 11.70 -19.61 7.33
CA ASP A 54 11.18 -18.29 6.95
C ASP A 54 9.72 -18.11 7.39
N CYS A 55 9.31 -16.85 7.60
CA CYS A 55 7.93 -16.43 7.84
C CYS A 55 7.56 -15.31 6.86
N LEU A 56 6.48 -15.49 6.10
CA LEU A 56 5.99 -14.50 5.14
C LEU A 56 4.84 -13.70 5.77
N VAL A 57 4.97 -12.38 5.84
CA VAL A 57 3.94 -11.50 6.42
C VAL A 57 3.27 -10.67 5.34
N ILE A 58 1.95 -10.81 5.22
CA ILE A 58 1.12 -10.19 4.19
C ILE A 58 0.12 -9.21 4.79
N ASN A 59 -0.26 -8.18 4.04
CA ASN A 59 -1.31 -7.24 4.45
C ASN A 59 -2.64 -7.64 3.81
N ASP A 60 -3.61 -8.06 4.62
CA ASP A 60 -4.92 -8.57 4.19
C ASP A 60 -5.99 -7.49 4.04
N SER A 61 -5.62 -6.21 4.06
CA SER A 61 -6.56 -5.13 3.86
C SER A 61 -7.22 -5.21 2.47
N ARG A 62 -8.52 -4.88 2.43
CA ARG A 62 -9.33 -4.86 1.21
C ARG A 62 -9.75 -3.44 0.88
N VAL A 63 -9.58 -3.06 -0.38
CA VAL A 63 -9.90 -1.71 -0.86
C VAL A 63 -11.41 -1.56 -0.98
N LEU A 64 -11.93 -0.46 -0.42
CA LEU A 64 -13.30 -0.04 -0.63
C LEU A 64 -13.45 0.59 -2.02
N PRO A 65 -14.60 0.44 -2.69
CA PRO A 65 -14.95 1.23 -3.89
C PRO A 65 -15.23 2.68 -3.49
N ALA A 66 -14.23 3.30 -2.88
CA ALA A 66 -14.34 4.54 -2.12
C ALA A 66 -14.47 5.80 -2.96
N ARG A 67 -14.38 5.71 -4.30
CA ARG A 67 -14.47 6.84 -5.21
C ARG A 67 -15.88 6.98 -5.74
N LEU A 68 -16.56 8.05 -5.32
CA LEU A 68 -17.94 8.36 -5.67
C LEU A 68 -17.99 9.53 -6.67
N LEU A 69 -18.65 9.32 -7.81
CA LEU A 69 -18.89 10.34 -8.81
C LEU A 69 -20.36 10.76 -8.78
N GLY A 70 -20.60 12.03 -8.56
CA GLY A 70 -21.94 12.60 -8.43
C GLY A 70 -22.05 14.00 -8.99
N HIS A 71 -23.11 14.69 -8.66
CA HIS A 71 -23.35 16.08 -9.03
C HIS A 71 -23.92 16.87 -7.85
N ARG A 72 -23.58 18.15 -7.79
CA ARG A 72 -24.12 19.07 -6.78
C ARG A 72 -25.58 19.38 -7.09
N THR A 73 -26.40 19.60 -6.08
CA THR A 73 -27.78 20.09 -6.24
C THR A 73 -27.82 21.41 -6.99
N SER A 74 -26.79 22.24 -6.85
CA SER A 74 -26.61 23.51 -7.60
C SER A 74 -26.08 23.32 -9.04
N GLY A 75 -25.91 22.07 -9.50
CA GLY A 75 -25.36 21.73 -10.82
C GLY A 75 -23.83 21.55 -10.81
N GLY A 76 -23.33 20.78 -11.77
CA GLY A 76 -21.91 20.49 -11.97
C GLY A 76 -21.41 19.27 -11.22
N ALA A 77 -20.42 18.60 -11.82
CA ALA A 77 -19.85 17.36 -11.32
C ALA A 77 -19.19 17.55 -9.94
N ALA A 78 -19.26 16.50 -9.16
CA ALA A 78 -18.57 16.36 -7.88
C ALA A 78 -17.97 14.96 -7.75
N GLU A 79 -16.80 14.88 -7.14
CA GLU A 79 -16.11 13.64 -6.83
C GLU A 79 -15.76 13.63 -5.34
N LEU A 80 -16.10 12.54 -4.68
CA LEU A 80 -15.69 12.25 -3.31
C LEU A 80 -14.87 10.97 -3.28
N VAL A 81 -13.79 10.99 -2.49
CA VAL A 81 -13.05 9.76 -2.14
C VAL A 81 -13.06 9.61 -0.63
N LEU A 82 -13.64 8.53 -0.16
CA LEU A 82 -13.73 8.16 1.24
C LEU A 82 -12.31 7.86 1.78
N LEU A 83 -11.96 8.44 2.93
CA LEU A 83 -10.65 8.27 3.56
C LEU A 83 -10.75 7.51 4.89
N ARG A 84 -11.66 7.96 5.76
CA ARG A 84 -11.80 7.42 7.12
C ARG A 84 -13.25 7.47 7.55
N ASP A 85 -13.75 6.36 8.09
CA ASP A 85 -15.04 6.29 8.76
C ASP A 85 -14.93 6.97 10.14
N LEU A 86 -15.84 7.88 10.42
CA LEU A 86 -15.94 8.61 11.70
C LEU A 86 -17.12 8.11 12.54
N GLY A 87 -17.88 7.15 12.03
CA GLY A 87 -19.11 6.65 12.60
C GLY A 87 -20.32 7.57 12.35
N GLY A 88 -21.53 7.04 12.58
CA GLY A 88 -22.77 7.81 12.41
C GLY A 88 -22.98 8.35 11.01
N ASP A 89 -22.64 7.56 9.99
CA ASP A 89 -22.72 7.90 8.57
C ASP A 89 -21.83 9.09 8.15
N CYS A 90 -20.86 9.47 8.96
CA CYS A 90 -19.90 10.52 8.70
C CYS A 90 -18.55 9.96 8.27
N TRP A 91 -18.00 10.53 7.21
CA TRP A 91 -16.70 10.16 6.67
C TRP A 91 -15.81 11.37 6.45
N GLU A 92 -14.54 11.21 6.71
CA GLU A 92 -13.55 12.13 6.16
C GLU A 92 -13.33 11.78 4.69
N CYS A 93 -13.43 12.79 3.81
CA CYS A 93 -13.36 12.62 2.37
C CYS A 93 -12.44 13.64 1.70
N LEU A 94 -11.74 13.19 0.66
CA LEU A 94 -11.17 14.09 -0.33
C LEU A 94 -12.27 14.48 -1.31
N CYS A 95 -12.43 15.79 -1.59
CA CYS A 95 -13.51 16.27 -2.42
C CYS A 95 -13.03 17.15 -3.59
N ARG A 96 -13.59 16.95 -4.78
CA ARG A 96 -13.35 17.75 -5.98
C ARG A 96 -14.66 18.20 -6.63
N PRO A 97 -14.75 19.49 -7.07
CA PRO A 97 -13.81 20.59 -6.94
C PRO A 97 -13.84 21.22 -5.53
N GLY A 98 -12.67 21.30 -4.87
CA GLY A 98 -12.59 21.72 -3.47
C GLY A 98 -13.20 23.09 -3.17
N ARG A 99 -13.02 24.10 -4.05
CA ARG A 99 -13.54 25.47 -3.84
C ARG A 99 -15.07 25.58 -3.83
N ARG A 100 -15.77 24.60 -4.41
CA ARG A 100 -17.23 24.62 -4.58
C ARG A 100 -17.96 23.68 -3.62
N LEU A 101 -17.25 22.76 -2.99
CA LEU A 101 -17.77 21.83 -1.98
C LEU A 101 -17.44 22.38 -0.59
N ARG A 102 -18.23 23.39 -0.17
CA ARG A 102 -18.15 24.06 1.13
C ARG A 102 -19.17 23.46 2.07
N GLU A 103 -19.10 23.81 3.33
CA GLU A 103 -20.08 23.45 4.36
C GLU A 103 -21.51 23.73 3.89
N GLY A 104 -22.42 22.79 4.10
CA GLY A 104 -23.79 22.80 3.63
C GLY A 104 -23.99 22.42 2.16
N ALA A 105 -22.93 22.18 1.38
CA ALA A 105 -23.08 21.73 0.00
C ALA A 105 -23.62 20.28 -0.05
N GLU A 106 -24.64 20.08 -0.90
CA GLU A 106 -25.26 18.78 -1.11
C GLU A 106 -24.82 18.17 -2.45
N ILE A 107 -24.60 16.86 -2.44
CA ILE A 107 -24.18 16.06 -3.59
C ILE A 107 -25.12 14.87 -3.72
N ILE A 108 -25.48 14.57 -4.97
CA ILE A 108 -26.35 13.44 -5.32
C ILE A 108 -25.54 12.45 -6.15
N PHE A 109 -25.63 11.16 -5.82
CA PHE A 109 -25.01 10.06 -6.55
C PHE A 109 -26.06 9.10 -7.10
N GLY A 110 -25.75 8.48 -8.24
CA GLY A 110 -26.68 7.63 -8.96
C GLY A 110 -27.95 8.36 -9.34
N THR A 111 -29.09 7.75 -9.10
CA THR A 111 -30.42 8.33 -9.33
C THR A 111 -30.99 9.05 -8.09
N GLY A 112 -30.15 9.27 -7.05
CA GLY A 112 -30.54 9.89 -5.78
C GLY A 112 -30.62 8.92 -4.61
N GLU A 113 -30.23 7.68 -4.81
CA GLU A 113 -30.18 6.64 -3.79
C GLU A 113 -29.10 6.88 -2.72
N LEU A 114 -28.09 7.68 -3.05
CA LEU A 114 -27.10 8.18 -2.12
C LEU A 114 -27.00 9.69 -2.23
N ARG A 115 -27.05 10.37 -1.09
CA ARG A 115 -26.79 11.80 -0.99
C ARG A 115 -25.69 12.05 0.02
N ALA A 116 -24.98 13.15 -0.12
CA ALA A 116 -23.97 13.58 0.83
C ALA A 116 -24.13 15.07 1.15
N VAL A 117 -23.86 15.43 2.38
CA VAL A 117 -23.81 16.80 2.88
C VAL A 117 -22.42 17.07 3.44
N ILE A 118 -21.80 18.15 3.00
CA ILE A 118 -20.51 18.59 3.58
C ILE A 118 -20.81 19.23 4.94
N GLU A 119 -20.35 18.62 6.03
CA GLU A 119 -20.53 19.13 7.39
C GLU A 119 -19.47 20.16 7.77
N SER A 120 -18.21 19.91 7.38
CA SER A 120 -17.11 20.85 7.64
C SER A 120 -15.96 20.70 6.66
N VAL A 121 -15.10 21.69 6.62
CA VAL A 121 -13.86 21.71 5.83
C VAL A 121 -12.67 21.69 6.80
N LEU A 122 -11.80 20.70 6.67
CA LEU A 122 -10.63 20.54 7.50
C LEU A 122 -9.46 21.42 7.03
N PRO A 123 -8.48 21.75 7.91
CA PRO A 123 -7.32 22.59 7.56
C PRO A 123 -6.46 22.04 6.42
N ASP A 124 -6.37 20.73 6.27
CA ASP A 124 -5.64 20.03 5.19
C ASP A 124 -6.39 19.99 3.86
N GLY A 125 -7.61 20.52 3.85
CA GLY A 125 -8.49 20.57 2.68
C GLY A 125 -9.41 19.38 2.51
N ASN A 126 -9.36 18.37 3.38
CA ASN A 126 -10.37 17.30 3.44
C ASN A 126 -11.71 17.82 3.97
N ARG A 127 -12.76 17.03 3.89
CA ARG A 127 -14.11 17.37 4.36
C ARG A 127 -14.65 16.27 5.25
N ILE A 128 -15.42 16.69 6.25
CA ILE A 128 -16.32 15.78 6.95
C ILE A 128 -17.64 15.78 6.17
N VAL A 129 -18.05 14.61 5.76
CA VAL A 129 -19.20 14.40 4.88
C VAL A 129 -20.16 13.43 5.56
N ARG A 130 -21.42 13.84 5.70
CA ARG A 130 -22.50 12.96 6.14
C ARG A 130 -23.19 12.36 4.94
N PHE A 131 -23.36 11.06 4.93
CA PHE A 131 -24.09 10.33 3.91
C PHE A 131 -25.52 10.03 4.33
N LEU A 132 -26.43 10.13 3.38
CA LEU A 132 -27.86 9.87 3.52
C LEU A 132 -28.26 8.81 2.49
N TYR A 133 -28.75 7.67 2.93
CA TYR A 133 -29.06 6.51 2.10
C TYR A 133 -30.11 5.62 2.79
N GLN A 134 -30.59 4.59 2.11
CA GLN A 134 -31.43 3.56 2.69
C GLN A 134 -30.72 2.20 2.61
N GLY A 135 -30.86 1.37 3.63
CA GLY A 135 -30.24 0.04 3.72
C GLY A 135 -28.82 0.09 4.29
N PHE A 136 -27.91 -0.71 3.73
CA PHE A 136 -26.52 -0.81 4.19
C PHE A 136 -25.60 0.03 3.32
N PHE A 137 -24.79 0.89 3.96
CA PHE A 137 -23.88 1.79 3.24
C PHE A 137 -22.93 1.07 2.31
N LEU A 138 -22.35 -0.05 2.75
CA LEU A 138 -21.41 -0.83 1.95
C LEU A 138 -22.05 -1.39 0.66
N GLU A 139 -23.31 -1.78 0.70
CA GLU A 139 -24.05 -2.23 -0.50
C GLU A 139 -24.29 -1.08 -1.48
N VAL A 140 -24.62 0.10 -0.96
CA VAL A 140 -24.77 1.30 -1.78
C VAL A 140 -23.44 1.68 -2.41
N LEU A 141 -22.38 1.61 -1.61
CA LEU A 141 -21.02 1.91 -2.04
C LEU A 141 -20.54 0.93 -3.13
N ASP A 142 -20.86 -0.36 -3.00
CA ASP A 142 -20.50 -1.35 -4.01
C ASP A 142 -21.17 -1.09 -5.39
N ARG A 143 -22.42 -0.61 -5.37
CA ARG A 143 -23.15 -0.27 -6.60
C ARG A 143 -22.67 1.02 -7.26
N LEU A 144 -22.39 2.06 -6.48
CA LEU A 144 -22.12 3.42 -6.97
C LEU A 144 -20.64 3.78 -7.00
N GLY A 145 -19.85 3.13 -6.15
CA GLY A 145 -18.44 3.43 -5.99
C GLY A 145 -17.56 2.85 -7.09
N LYS A 146 -16.48 3.55 -7.37
CA LYS A 146 -15.38 3.07 -8.21
C LYS A 146 -14.15 2.82 -7.36
N MET A 147 -13.26 1.94 -7.85
CA MET A 147 -11.97 1.71 -7.21
C MET A 147 -11.14 3.01 -7.22
N PRO A 148 -10.61 3.44 -6.06
CA PRO A 148 -9.79 4.64 -5.96
C PRO A 148 -8.36 4.34 -6.44
N LEU A 149 -8.18 4.20 -7.74
CA LEU A 149 -6.86 3.95 -8.32
C LEU A 149 -5.91 5.15 -8.07
N PRO A 150 -4.60 4.88 -7.92
CA PRO A 150 -3.61 5.93 -7.80
C PRO A 150 -3.64 6.91 -8.98
N PRO A 151 -3.26 8.20 -8.78
CA PRO A 151 -3.42 9.24 -9.80
C PRO A 151 -2.56 9.06 -11.05
N TYR A 152 -1.53 8.21 -11.00
CA TYR A 152 -0.68 7.87 -12.15
C TYR A 152 -1.28 6.78 -13.04
N ILE A 153 -2.31 6.05 -12.59
CA ILE A 153 -3.08 5.12 -13.41
C ILE A 153 -4.22 5.90 -14.05
N LYS A 154 -4.18 6.01 -15.38
CA LYS A 154 -5.15 6.73 -16.19
C LYS A 154 -6.13 5.80 -16.90
N GLU A 155 -5.73 4.56 -17.08
CA GLU A 155 -6.56 3.53 -17.70
C GLU A 155 -7.67 3.06 -16.75
N GLU A 156 -8.87 2.81 -17.29
CA GLU A 156 -9.95 2.21 -16.52
C GLU A 156 -9.66 0.74 -16.27
N LEU A 157 -9.89 0.33 -15.03
CA LEU A 157 -9.76 -1.07 -14.63
C LEU A 157 -11.09 -1.80 -14.90
N ASN A 158 -11.09 -2.72 -15.87
CA ASN A 158 -12.26 -3.50 -16.24
C ASN A 158 -12.69 -4.49 -15.16
N ASP A 159 -11.73 -5.05 -14.44
CA ASP A 159 -11.96 -5.99 -13.35
C ASP A 159 -11.45 -5.41 -12.03
N ARG A 160 -12.36 -5.07 -11.12
CA ARG A 160 -12.05 -4.47 -9.81
C ARG A 160 -11.20 -5.39 -8.94
N GLU A 161 -11.34 -6.71 -9.05
CA GLU A 161 -10.58 -7.68 -8.27
C GLU A 161 -9.09 -7.71 -8.67
N ARG A 162 -8.73 -7.16 -9.83
CA ARG A 162 -7.32 -7.00 -10.20
C ARG A 162 -6.58 -5.97 -9.36
N TYR A 163 -7.29 -5.08 -8.66
CA TYR A 163 -6.71 -4.14 -7.66
C TYR A 163 -7.00 -4.61 -6.22
N GLN A 164 -7.19 -5.91 -6.03
CA GLN A 164 -7.28 -6.58 -4.74
C GLN A 164 -6.27 -7.73 -4.68
N THR A 165 -5.69 -7.98 -3.50
CA THR A 165 -4.91 -9.20 -3.29
C THR A 165 -5.86 -10.41 -3.20
N VAL A 166 -5.38 -11.59 -3.59
CA VAL A 166 -6.18 -12.84 -3.53
C VAL A 166 -6.54 -13.26 -2.10
N TYR A 167 -5.91 -12.64 -1.11
CA TYR A 167 -6.11 -12.89 0.32
C TYR A 167 -6.72 -11.68 1.05
N SER A 168 -7.16 -10.65 0.33
CA SER A 168 -7.78 -9.48 0.94
C SER A 168 -9.07 -9.82 1.68
N ARG A 169 -9.20 -9.35 2.92
CA ARG A 169 -10.31 -9.66 3.80
C ARG A 169 -10.86 -8.46 4.54
N GLU A 170 -10.00 -7.71 5.22
CA GLU A 170 -10.37 -6.62 6.11
C GLU A 170 -10.66 -5.33 5.33
N LEU A 171 -11.95 -5.00 5.19
CA LEU A 171 -12.42 -3.79 4.47
C LEU A 171 -11.99 -2.51 5.21
N GLY A 172 -11.60 -1.48 4.46
CA GLY A 172 -11.28 -0.17 5.03
C GLY A 172 -10.14 0.58 4.34
N SER A 173 -9.44 -0.07 3.42
CA SER A 173 -8.30 0.54 2.72
C SER A 173 -8.75 1.43 1.57
N ALA A 174 -8.09 2.58 1.39
CA ALA A 174 -8.26 3.44 0.22
C ALA A 174 -7.32 3.06 -0.95
N ALA A 175 -6.34 2.17 -0.72
CA ALA A 175 -5.45 1.65 -1.75
C ALA A 175 -5.05 0.21 -1.44
N ALA A 176 -4.72 -0.57 -2.49
CA ALA A 176 -4.27 -1.94 -2.32
C ALA A 176 -2.82 -2.02 -1.81
N PRO A 177 -2.46 -3.04 -1.01
CA PRO A 177 -1.08 -3.38 -0.72
C PRO A 177 -0.46 -4.07 -1.95
N THR A 178 0.03 -3.25 -2.90
CA THR A 178 0.26 -3.66 -4.29
C THR A 178 1.34 -4.72 -4.49
N ALA A 179 2.29 -4.86 -3.58
CA ALA A 179 3.25 -5.97 -3.59
C ALA A 179 2.56 -7.35 -3.45
N GLY A 180 1.38 -7.38 -2.84
CA GLY A 180 0.57 -8.59 -2.73
C GLY A 180 -0.20 -8.96 -4.00
N LEU A 181 -0.29 -8.06 -4.98
CA LEU A 181 -1.03 -8.32 -6.23
C LEU A 181 -0.38 -9.38 -7.11
N HIS A 182 0.89 -9.67 -6.87
CA HIS A 182 1.66 -10.69 -7.60
C HIS A 182 1.34 -12.12 -7.16
N PHE A 183 0.76 -12.30 -5.98
CA PHE A 183 0.44 -13.64 -5.47
C PHE A 183 -0.82 -14.21 -6.11
N THR A 184 -0.78 -15.53 -6.34
CA THR A 184 -1.93 -16.36 -6.66
C THR A 184 -2.24 -17.30 -5.47
N PRO A 185 -3.45 -17.86 -5.36
CA PRO A 185 -3.75 -18.86 -4.35
C PRO A 185 -2.80 -20.06 -4.42
N GLU A 186 -2.48 -20.53 -5.63
CA GLU A 186 -1.60 -21.66 -5.91
C GLU A 186 -0.18 -21.41 -5.40
N LEU A 187 0.37 -20.20 -5.65
CA LEU A 187 1.70 -19.81 -5.19
C LEU A 187 1.76 -19.76 -3.66
N LEU A 188 0.71 -19.25 -3.00
CA LEU A 188 0.62 -19.25 -1.54
C LEU A 188 0.53 -20.66 -0.96
N ASP A 189 -0.20 -21.56 -1.62
CA ASP A 189 -0.32 -22.94 -1.20
C ASP A 189 1.01 -23.71 -1.37
N GLU A 190 1.77 -23.43 -2.43
CA GLU A 190 3.13 -23.95 -2.60
C GLU A 190 4.06 -23.48 -1.47
N ILE A 191 4.01 -22.19 -1.10
CA ILE A 191 4.80 -21.64 0.01
C ILE A 191 4.42 -22.33 1.34
N ARG A 192 3.13 -22.49 1.63
CA ARG A 192 2.65 -23.20 2.83
C ARG A 192 3.06 -24.67 2.85
N ALA A 193 3.03 -25.34 1.69
CA ALA A 193 3.46 -26.73 1.57
C ALA A 193 4.94 -26.94 1.89
N LYS A 194 5.77 -25.89 1.80
CA LYS A 194 7.18 -25.89 2.25
C LYS A 194 7.32 -25.68 3.78
N GLY A 195 6.21 -25.59 4.52
CA GLY A 195 6.23 -25.34 5.97
C GLY A 195 6.48 -23.87 6.34
N ILE A 196 6.34 -22.94 5.40
CA ILE A 196 6.55 -21.50 5.61
C ILE A 196 5.22 -20.88 6.02
N PRO A 197 5.08 -20.34 7.25
CA PRO A 197 3.89 -19.62 7.67
C PRO A 197 3.63 -18.39 6.81
N VAL A 198 2.36 -18.20 6.40
CA VAL A 198 1.88 -17.00 5.71
C VAL A 198 0.96 -16.27 6.68
N CYS A 199 1.47 -15.23 7.32
CA CYS A 199 0.87 -14.57 8.46
C CYS A 199 0.23 -13.24 8.03
N PRO A 200 -1.09 -13.04 8.25
CA PRO A 200 -1.73 -11.78 7.92
C PRO A 200 -1.49 -10.71 8.99
N ILE A 201 -1.32 -9.50 8.53
CA ILE A 201 -1.56 -8.25 9.29
C ILE A 201 -2.56 -7.41 8.53
N THR A 202 -3.14 -6.42 9.18
CA THR A 202 -3.98 -5.42 8.52
C THR A 202 -3.33 -4.05 8.64
N LEU A 203 -3.16 -3.34 7.53
CA LEU A 203 -2.92 -1.90 7.52
C LEU A 203 -3.82 -1.28 6.46
N HIS A 204 -4.69 -0.37 6.87
CA HIS A 204 -5.54 0.38 5.95
C HIS A 204 -4.76 1.51 5.31
N VAL A 205 -4.39 1.30 4.05
CA VAL A 205 -3.59 2.26 3.27
C VAL A 205 -4.41 3.51 2.98
N GLY A 206 -3.93 4.65 3.44
CA GLY A 206 -4.49 5.96 3.14
C GLY A 206 -3.99 6.53 1.81
N LEU A 207 -4.72 7.51 1.25
CA LEU A 207 -4.28 8.23 0.04
C LEU A 207 -3.03 9.09 0.27
N GLY A 208 -2.61 9.28 1.51
CA GLY A 208 -1.37 9.95 1.87
C GLY A 208 -0.13 9.32 1.22
N THR A 209 -0.16 8.01 1.03
CA THR A 209 0.92 7.24 0.38
C THR A 209 1.25 7.73 -1.05
N PHE A 210 0.29 8.38 -1.73
CA PHE A 210 0.48 8.93 -3.07
C PHE A 210 0.82 10.43 -3.08
N ARG A 211 0.92 11.07 -1.90
CA ARG A 211 1.33 12.48 -1.83
C ARG A 211 2.84 12.59 -1.98
N PRO A 212 3.35 13.48 -2.84
CA PRO A 212 4.79 13.68 -2.95
C PRO A 212 5.33 14.33 -1.67
N VAL A 213 6.55 13.99 -1.31
CA VAL A 213 7.31 14.68 -0.26
C VAL A 213 7.54 16.11 -0.71
N LYS A 214 7.15 17.09 0.12
CA LYS A 214 7.24 18.53 -0.21
C LYS A 214 8.51 19.14 0.33
N GLU A 215 8.95 18.67 1.46
CA GLU A 215 10.11 19.12 2.21
C GLU A 215 11.38 18.78 1.44
N ASP A 216 12.38 19.65 1.46
CA ASP A 216 13.67 19.41 0.84
C ASP A 216 14.56 18.50 1.71
N GLU A 217 14.54 18.70 3.03
CA GLU A 217 15.18 17.82 4.00
C GLU A 217 14.16 16.75 4.44
N ILE A 218 14.52 15.48 4.29
CA ILE A 218 13.57 14.37 4.55
C ILE A 218 13.20 14.25 6.03
N GLU A 219 14.07 14.67 6.94
CA GLU A 219 13.87 14.67 8.38
C GLU A 219 12.71 15.59 8.81
N ASP A 220 12.38 16.62 8.01
CA ASP A 220 11.28 17.54 8.26
C ASP A 220 9.92 17.00 7.79
N HIS A 221 9.91 15.85 7.07
CA HIS A 221 8.70 15.26 6.55
C HIS A 221 7.84 14.62 7.65
N ALA A 222 6.61 15.10 7.78
CA ALA A 222 5.60 14.49 8.65
C ALA A 222 4.85 13.37 7.90
N MET A 223 5.08 12.13 8.32
CA MET A 223 4.39 10.98 7.74
C MET A 223 2.92 10.97 8.16
N HIS A 224 2.04 10.60 7.25
CA HIS A 224 0.62 10.43 7.55
C HIS A 224 0.39 9.18 8.42
N SER A 225 -0.63 9.26 9.27
CA SER A 225 -1.00 8.17 10.18
C SER A 225 -1.94 7.18 9.48
N GLU A 226 -1.69 5.89 9.66
CA GLU A 226 -2.49 4.78 9.14
C GLU A 226 -2.82 3.79 10.25
N TYR A 227 -4.06 3.26 10.23
CA TYR A 227 -4.48 2.28 11.21
C TYR A 227 -4.00 0.89 10.83
N CYS A 228 -3.42 0.16 11.79
CA CYS A 228 -2.95 -1.19 11.59
C CYS A 228 -3.26 -2.10 12.78
N SER A 229 -3.23 -3.40 12.52
CA SER A 229 -3.50 -4.45 13.50
C SER A 229 -2.64 -5.68 13.22
N ILE A 230 -2.12 -6.26 14.30
CA ILE A 230 -1.34 -7.49 14.30
C ILE A 230 -2.07 -8.54 15.16
N PRO A 231 -2.58 -9.62 14.55
CA PRO A 231 -3.17 -10.73 15.29
C PRO A 231 -2.15 -11.44 16.20
N ALA A 232 -2.63 -12.01 17.30
CA ALA A 232 -1.79 -12.77 18.23
C ALA A 232 -1.07 -13.96 17.56
N GLU A 233 -1.73 -14.62 16.61
CA GLU A 233 -1.16 -15.72 15.84
C GLU A 233 0.02 -15.24 14.97
N THR A 234 -0.11 -14.09 14.31
CA THR A 234 0.98 -13.49 13.51
C THR A 234 2.16 -13.13 14.40
N ALA A 235 1.92 -12.46 15.54
CA ALA A 235 2.98 -12.15 16.50
C ALA A 235 3.71 -13.40 17.00
N TYR A 236 2.96 -14.47 17.27
CA TYR A 236 3.53 -15.75 17.67
C TYR A 236 4.47 -16.34 16.61
N TYR A 237 4.02 -16.46 15.34
CA TYR A 237 4.84 -17.03 14.27
C TYR A 237 6.07 -16.19 13.94
N VAL A 238 5.94 -14.87 13.93
CA VAL A 238 7.07 -13.96 13.70
C VAL A 238 8.13 -14.12 14.80
N ASN A 239 7.72 -14.11 16.06
CA ASN A 239 8.64 -14.29 17.18
C ASN A 239 9.29 -15.67 17.19
N GLN A 240 8.55 -16.74 16.83
CA GLN A 240 9.10 -18.08 16.67
C GLN A 240 10.10 -18.16 15.51
N CYS A 241 9.84 -17.48 14.41
CA CYS A 241 10.75 -17.38 13.27
C CYS A 241 12.12 -16.83 13.72
N HIS A 242 12.13 -15.70 14.43
CA HIS A 242 13.37 -15.11 14.96
C HIS A 242 14.09 -16.03 15.97
N GLN A 243 13.35 -16.64 16.90
CA GLN A 243 13.92 -17.55 17.90
C GLN A 243 14.61 -18.76 17.25
N ASN A 244 14.12 -19.19 16.09
CA ASN A 244 14.67 -20.32 15.33
C ASN A 244 15.73 -19.90 14.30
N GLY A 245 16.10 -18.61 14.23
CA GLY A 245 17.07 -18.08 13.27
C GLY A 245 16.58 -18.03 11.83
N GLY A 246 15.25 -18.02 11.62
CA GLY A 246 14.62 -17.84 10.33
C GLY A 246 14.54 -16.36 9.94
N ARG A 247 14.07 -16.09 8.71
CA ARG A 247 13.88 -14.72 8.20
C ARG A 247 12.41 -14.33 8.21
N VAL A 248 12.11 -13.13 8.73
CA VAL A 248 10.82 -12.50 8.61
C VAL A 248 10.79 -11.67 7.32
N ILE A 249 9.96 -12.10 6.38
CA ILE A 249 9.85 -11.51 5.04
C ILE A 249 8.55 -10.72 4.94
N ALA A 250 8.65 -9.40 4.89
CA ALA A 250 7.49 -8.54 4.70
C ALA A 250 7.08 -8.47 3.23
N VAL A 251 5.79 -8.62 2.95
CA VAL A 251 5.22 -8.37 1.62
C VAL A 251 4.61 -6.97 1.60
N GLY A 252 5.30 -6.06 0.94
CA GLY A 252 4.97 -4.65 0.84
C GLY A 252 5.50 -3.80 1.98
N THR A 253 5.69 -2.53 1.66
CA THR A 253 6.12 -1.51 2.63
C THR A 253 5.09 -1.30 3.75
N THR A 254 3.83 -1.62 3.52
CA THR A 254 2.77 -1.60 4.54
C THR A 254 2.99 -2.67 5.61
N SER A 255 3.31 -3.91 5.22
CA SER A 255 3.66 -4.97 6.17
C SER A 255 4.93 -4.62 6.94
N CYS A 256 5.95 -4.10 6.25
CA CYS A 256 7.19 -3.62 6.88
C CYS A 256 6.90 -2.57 7.95
N ARG A 257 6.19 -1.49 7.61
CA ARG A 257 5.87 -0.40 8.53
C ARG A 257 5.05 -0.88 9.73
N THR A 258 4.09 -1.78 9.51
CA THR A 258 3.30 -2.36 10.60
C THR A 258 4.17 -3.16 11.57
N LEU A 259 5.00 -4.07 11.05
CA LEU A 259 5.87 -4.89 11.87
C LEU A 259 6.86 -4.04 12.67
N GLU A 260 7.52 -3.08 12.03
CA GLU A 260 8.49 -2.21 12.70
C GLU A 260 7.85 -1.29 13.75
N SER A 261 6.57 -0.92 13.59
CA SER A 261 5.86 -0.05 14.55
C SER A 261 5.50 -0.74 15.86
N PHE A 262 5.32 -2.06 15.84
CA PHE A 262 4.87 -2.83 16.99
C PHE A 262 5.91 -3.83 17.51
N THR A 263 7.14 -3.74 17.03
CA THR A 263 8.28 -4.49 17.55
C THR A 263 9.02 -3.63 18.57
N ASP A 264 9.22 -4.18 19.76
CA ASP A 264 9.90 -3.50 20.86
C ASP A 264 11.44 -3.44 20.67
N GLU A 265 12.13 -2.88 21.67
CA GLU A 265 13.60 -2.72 21.61
C GLU A 265 14.33 -4.05 21.71
N GLU A 266 13.72 -5.07 22.26
CA GLU A 266 14.22 -6.44 22.36
C GLU A 266 13.96 -7.27 21.08
N GLY A 267 13.28 -6.70 20.07
CA GLY A 267 12.94 -7.37 18.82
C GLY A 267 11.72 -8.28 18.92
N ILE A 268 10.89 -8.10 19.95
CA ILE A 268 9.68 -8.89 20.16
C ILE A 268 8.46 -8.17 19.54
N LEU A 269 7.83 -8.81 18.57
CA LEU A 269 6.60 -8.30 17.97
C LEU A 269 5.43 -8.47 18.93
N GLN A 270 4.70 -7.37 19.15
CA GLN A 270 3.53 -7.34 20.02
C GLN A 270 2.24 -7.50 19.21
N ALA A 271 1.35 -8.41 19.65
CA ALA A 271 -0.02 -8.46 19.16
C ALA A 271 -0.75 -7.20 19.62
N SER A 272 -1.13 -6.34 18.68
CA SER A 272 -1.69 -5.02 19.00
C SER A 272 -2.45 -4.44 17.82
N SER A 273 -3.16 -3.34 18.07
CA SER A 273 -3.75 -2.51 17.03
C SER A 273 -3.63 -1.03 17.41
N GLY A 274 -3.46 -0.20 16.41
CA GLY A 274 -3.28 1.23 16.63
C GLY A 274 -2.90 1.98 15.37
N TRP A 275 -2.50 3.22 15.55
CA TRP A 275 -2.09 4.11 14.48
C TRP A 275 -0.57 4.13 14.38
N THR A 276 -0.06 4.11 13.14
CA THR A 276 1.37 4.29 12.85
C THR A 276 1.58 5.44 11.91
N ASP A 277 2.55 6.29 12.23
CA ASP A 277 3.09 7.34 11.39
C ASP A 277 4.61 7.16 11.18
N ILE A 278 5.09 5.92 11.38
CA ILE A 278 6.51 5.60 11.25
C ILE A 278 7.03 6.00 9.86
N PHE A 279 8.09 6.80 9.87
CA PHE A 279 8.82 7.17 8.68
C PHE A 279 10.19 6.49 8.69
N ILE A 280 10.38 5.53 7.79
CA ILE A 280 11.60 4.75 7.66
C ILE A 280 12.43 5.31 6.51
N TYR A 281 13.67 5.73 6.81
CA TYR A 281 14.65 6.26 5.87
C TYR A 281 16.08 5.86 6.30
N PRO A 282 17.13 6.06 5.48
CA PRO A 282 18.48 5.62 5.82
C PRO A 282 18.96 6.10 7.18
N GLY A 283 19.47 5.17 7.98
CA GLY A 283 19.82 5.35 9.40
C GLY A 283 18.83 4.64 10.34
N TYR A 284 17.64 4.24 9.85
CA TYR A 284 16.71 3.42 10.62
C TYR A 284 17.29 2.03 10.89
N GLN A 285 17.12 1.54 12.12
CA GLN A 285 17.54 0.19 12.52
C GLN A 285 16.32 -0.74 12.52
N PHE A 286 16.26 -1.64 11.56
CA PHE A 286 15.19 -2.64 11.47
C PHE A 286 15.29 -3.61 12.65
N ARG A 287 14.15 -3.91 13.26
CA ARG A 287 14.03 -4.77 14.44
C ARG A 287 13.27 -6.07 14.16
N CYS A 288 12.45 -6.06 13.12
CA CYS A 288 11.53 -7.18 12.83
C CYS A 288 11.81 -7.83 11.48
N ILE A 289 11.97 -7.03 10.40
CA ILE A 289 12.08 -7.63 9.08
C ILE A 289 13.52 -7.92 8.68
N ASP A 290 13.73 -9.09 8.05
CA ASP A 290 15.00 -9.52 7.48
C ASP A 290 15.04 -9.35 5.97
N ALA A 291 13.87 -9.40 5.31
CA ALA A 291 13.73 -9.29 3.87
C ALA A 291 12.41 -8.61 3.49
N LEU A 292 12.35 -8.08 2.28
CA LEU A 292 11.20 -7.33 1.79
C LEU A 292 10.89 -7.71 0.34
N ILE A 293 9.62 -8.05 0.08
CA ILE A 293 9.07 -8.12 -1.28
C ILE A 293 8.29 -6.82 -1.53
N THR A 294 8.59 -6.09 -2.61
CA THR A 294 7.97 -4.80 -2.87
C THR A 294 7.88 -4.51 -4.36
N ASN A 295 7.09 -3.50 -4.76
CA ASN A 295 7.12 -2.95 -6.11
C ASN A 295 8.27 -1.95 -6.26
N PHE A 296 8.54 -1.50 -7.49
CA PHE A 296 9.39 -0.34 -7.73
C PHE A 296 8.64 0.95 -7.41
N HIS A 297 9.32 1.88 -6.75
CA HIS A 297 8.73 3.11 -6.19
C HIS A 297 9.11 4.36 -6.97
N LEU A 298 8.34 5.45 -6.80
CA LEU A 298 8.62 6.76 -7.40
C LEU A 298 9.95 7.33 -6.93
N PRO A 299 10.65 8.08 -7.82
CA PRO A 299 11.74 8.95 -7.39
C PRO A 299 11.28 9.88 -6.27
N GLU A 300 12.17 10.15 -5.33
CA GLU A 300 11.96 11.09 -4.21
C GLU A 300 10.77 10.78 -3.30
N SER A 301 10.22 9.55 -3.35
CA SER A 301 9.11 9.13 -2.48
C SER A 301 9.59 8.58 -1.14
N THR A 302 8.71 8.59 -0.13
CA THR A 302 8.97 7.95 1.17
C THR A 302 9.27 6.46 1.04
N LEU A 303 8.76 5.81 -0.02
CA LEU A 303 8.90 4.36 -0.22
C LEU A 303 10.29 3.99 -0.79
N ILE A 304 10.88 4.80 -1.67
CA ILE A 304 12.28 4.56 -2.10
C ILE A 304 13.24 4.83 -0.94
N MET A 305 12.89 5.76 -0.01
CA MET A 305 13.66 6.00 1.20
C MET A 305 13.64 4.79 2.13
N LEU A 306 12.48 4.14 2.30
CA LEU A 306 12.33 2.92 3.10
C LEU A 306 13.19 1.77 2.56
N VAL A 307 13.09 1.47 1.26
CA VAL A 307 13.92 0.39 0.67
C VAL A 307 15.42 0.74 0.70
N SER A 308 15.76 2.03 0.60
CA SER A 308 17.13 2.52 0.77
C SER A 308 17.65 2.38 2.21
N ALA A 309 16.75 2.46 3.20
CA ALA A 309 17.12 2.17 4.59
C ALA A 309 17.47 0.70 4.78
N LEU A 310 16.76 -0.22 4.08
CA LEU A 310 16.96 -1.66 4.22
C LEU A 310 18.24 -2.18 3.54
N ALA A 311 18.51 -1.71 2.32
CA ALA A 311 19.59 -2.26 1.49
C ALA A 311 20.72 -1.26 1.19
N GLY A 312 20.61 -0.04 1.69
CA GLY A 312 21.56 1.03 1.34
C GLY A 312 21.13 1.79 0.08
N ARG A 313 21.24 3.12 0.14
CA ARG A 313 20.80 4.01 -0.94
C ARG A 313 21.47 3.72 -2.28
N GLU A 314 22.79 3.55 -2.28
CA GLU A 314 23.56 3.33 -3.52
C GLU A 314 23.18 2.03 -4.22
N GLN A 315 22.99 0.95 -3.46
CA GLN A 315 22.56 -0.33 -4.01
C GLN A 315 21.13 -0.25 -4.58
N ILE A 316 20.23 0.45 -3.91
CA ILE A 316 18.85 0.65 -4.38
C ILE A 316 18.83 1.49 -5.66
N LEU A 317 19.55 2.62 -5.71
CA LEU A 317 19.60 3.45 -6.90
C LEU A 317 20.23 2.70 -8.07
N HIS A 318 21.27 1.90 -7.84
CA HIS A 318 21.85 1.02 -8.86
C HIS A 318 20.84 -0.03 -9.35
N ALA A 319 20.12 -0.71 -8.42
CA ALA A 319 19.09 -1.68 -8.80
C ALA A 319 17.95 -1.06 -9.61
N TYR A 320 17.56 0.16 -9.29
CA TYR A 320 16.52 0.91 -10.02
C TYR A 320 17.03 1.33 -11.42
N GLN A 321 18.30 1.75 -11.55
CA GLN A 321 18.89 2.01 -12.84
C GLN A 321 18.90 0.75 -13.72
N VAL A 322 19.34 -0.40 -13.18
CA VAL A 322 19.31 -1.69 -13.88
C VAL A 322 17.88 -2.06 -14.27
N ALA A 323 16.89 -1.82 -13.40
CA ALA A 323 15.48 -2.08 -13.71
C ALA A 323 14.98 -1.21 -14.87
N VAL A 324 15.34 0.09 -14.92
CA VAL A 324 15.00 1.00 -16.02
C VAL A 324 15.66 0.54 -17.33
N GLU A 325 16.95 0.24 -17.32
CA GLU A 325 17.70 -0.24 -18.49
C GLU A 325 17.13 -1.55 -19.05
N ASN A 326 16.67 -2.44 -18.17
CA ASN A 326 16.03 -3.71 -18.54
C ASN A 326 14.52 -3.59 -18.76
N ARG A 327 13.98 -2.35 -18.77
CA ARG A 327 12.57 -2.06 -19.03
C ARG A 327 11.62 -2.84 -18.11
N TYR A 328 11.91 -2.88 -16.83
CA TYR A 328 10.96 -3.32 -15.81
C TYR A 328 9.76 -2.37 -15.79
N ARG A 329 8.62 -2.90 -15.37
CA ARG A 329 7.40 -2.12 -15.16
C ARG A 329 7.39 -1.58 -13.73
N PHE A 330 6.99 -0.33 -13.57
CA PHE A 330 7.05 0.38 -12.29
C PHE A 330 5.66 0.60 -11.70
N PHE A 331 5.60 0.77 -10.38
CA PHE A 331 4.44 1.05 -9.53
C PHE A 331 3.46 -0.11 -9.35
N SER A 332 2.19 0.25 -9.00
CA SER A 332 1.16 -0.66 -8.49
C SER A 332 0.90 -1.89 -9.33
N PHE A 333 0.93 -1.76 -10.66
CA PHE A 333 0.76 -2.87 -11.60
C PHE A 333 2.08 -3.28 -12.27
N GLY A 334 3.18 -2.79 -11.73
CA GLY A 334 4.51 -3.08 -12.25
C GLY A 334 5.04 -4.44 -11.84
N ASP A 335 6.35 -4.58 -11.99
CA ASP A 335 7.12 -5.75 -11.56
C ASP A 335 7.49 -5.64 -10.07
N ALA A 336 8.07 -6.69 -9.52
CA ALA A 336 8.43 -6.79 -8.13
C ALA A 336 9.94 -6.77 -7.90
N MET A 337 10.32 -6.48 -6.66
CA MET A 337 11.68 -6.57 -6.15
C MET A 337 11.68 -7.43 -4.89
N PHE A 338 12.68 -8.30 -4.73
CA PHE A 338 12.94 -9.05 -3.51
C PHE A 338 14.29 -8.64 -2.95
N ILE A 339 14.29 -8.02 -1.79
CA ILE A 339 15.47 -7.52 -1.07
C ILE A 339 15.73 -8.47 0.09
N SER A 340 16.85 -9.19 0.11
CA SER A 340 17.14 -10.23 1.11
C SER A 340 18.59 -10.25 1.55
#